data_1f3a7fc8b107e93c2836567c2c73e1e6
#
_entry.id   1f3a7fc8b107e93c2836567c2c73e1e6
#
_cell.length_a   1.000
_cell.length_b   1.000
_cell.length_c   1.000
_cell.angle_alpha   90.00
_cell.angle_beta   90.00
_cell.angle_gamma   90.00
#
_symmetry.space_group_name_H-M   'P 1'
#
loop_
_entity.id
_entity.type
_entity.pdbx_description
1 polymer ?
#
loop_
_entity_poly.entity_id
_entity_poly.type
_entity_poly.pdbx_seq_one_letter_code
_entity_poly.pdbx_strand_id
1 'polypeptide(L)'
;MKKLFLYLFAAVLAAVGCAPKPEKEVVMVVETTMGTVEFKLYNETPLHRDNFIKLAEQHYFDSLLFHRVIDNFVIQGGDPNSKYAEPGQLLGDGEPDWRVPAEFRLDKGIFHRKGTVNAAREGDDTNPDRESCASQFCFMMGSPMTDEQLDRAQARLDAYTGGQVKLTPEMREVYKEVGGSPHLDGQYTVFGEVVSGMEVLEAIQKVATDDYDRPLEDVRMLRVYRKE
;
A
#
# COMPACT_ATOMS: atom_id res chain seq x y z
N MET A 1 -46.44 9.71 -65.45
CA MET A 1 -46.16 8.87 -64.29
C MET A 1 -44.83 9.37 -63.70
N LYS A 2 -44.88 10.20 -62.64
CA LYS A 2 -43.69 10.79 -62.01
C LYS A 2 -43.39 9.94 -60.77
N LYS A 3 -42.27 9.27 -60.75
CA LYS A 3 -41.78 8.51 -59.58
C LYS A 3 -41.13 9.50 -58.56
N LEU A 4 -41.74 9.59 -57.39
CA LEU A 4 -41.25 10.36 -56.24
C LEU A 4 -40.23 9.48 -55.48
N PHE A 5 -38.94 9.87 -55.46
CA PHE A 5 -37.89 9.26 -54.63
C PHE A 5 -37.89 9.94 -53.26
N LEU A 6 -38.25 9.19 -52.23
CA LEU A 6 -38.22 9.62 -50.85
C LEU A 6 -36.82 9.29 -50.27
N TYR A 7 -35.98 10.29 -50.00
CA TYR A 7 -34.72 10.12 -49.30
C TYR A 7 -34.98 10.11 -47.79
N LEU A 8 -34.77 8.94 -47.19
CA LEU A 8 -34.78 8.78 -45.72
C LEU A 8 -33.39 9.20 -45.18
N PHE A 9 -33.29 10.37 -44.54
CA PHE A 9 -32.11 10.80 -43.83
C PHE A 9 -32.12 10.16 -42.45
N ALA A 10 -31.29 9.12 -42.22
CA ALA A 10 -31.07 8.54 -40.90
C ALA A 10 -30.05 9.43 -40.14
N ALA A 11 -30.54 10.20 -39.17
CA ALA A 11 -29.70 10.94 -38.27
C ALA A 11 -29.10 9.94 -37.24
N VAL A 12 -27.80 9.65 -37.38
CA VAL A 12 -27.03 8.93 -36.35
C VAL A 12 -26.69 9.93 -35.23
N LEU A 13 -27.43 9.86 -34.14
CA LEU A 13 -27.02 10.54 -32.90
C LEU A 13 -25.79 9.82 -32.33
N ALA A 14 -24.61 10.41 -32.52
CA ALA A 14 -23.41 10.01 -31.79
C ALA A 14 -23.59 10.39 -30.31
N ALA A 15 -23.90 9.43 -29.46
CA ALA A 15 -23.81 9.60 -28.02
C ALA A 15 -22.33 9.82 -27.65
N VAL A 16 -21.94 11.06 -27.48
CA VAL A 16 -20.67 11.42 -26.84
C VAL A 16 -20.77 10.98 -25.39
N GLY A 17 -20.29 9.77 -25.10
CA GLY A 17 -20.16 9.27 -23.75
C GLY A 17 -19.17 10.18 -23.01
N CYS A 18 -19.67 10.93 -22.04
CA CYS A 18 -18.86 11.70 -21.12
C CYS A 18 -18.00 10.68 -20.35
N ALA A 19 -16.72 10.56 -20.68
CA ALA A 19 -15.79 9.78 -19.86
C ALA A 19 -15.83 10.35 -18.43
N PRO A 20 -15.97 9.51 -17.39
CA PRO A 20 -15.97 10.00 -16.02
C PRO A 20 -14.69 10.79 -15.80
N LYS A 21 -14.81 11.98 -15.17
CA LYS A 21 -13.65 12.78 -14.75
C LYS A 21 -12.76 11.87 -13.90
N PRO A 22 -11.43 11.87 -14.12
CA PRO A 22 -10.54 11.13 -13.24
C PRO A 22 -10.76 11.59 -11.81
N GLU A 23 -11.00 10.65 -10.93
CA GLU A 23 -11.17 10.92 -9.50
C GLU A 23 -9.89 11.59 -8.98
N LYS A 24 -10.06 12.69 -8.22
CA LYS A 24 -8.91 13.46 -7.71
C LYS A 24 -8.09 12.56 -6.78
N GLU A 25 -6.77 12.50 -6.98
CA GLU A 25 -5.88 11.78 -6.10
C GLU A 25 -5.99 12.31 -4.66
N VAL A 26 -6.06 11.41 -3.71
CA VAL A 26 -6.09 11.74 -2.29
C VAL A 26 -4.68 11.61 -1.74
N VAL A 27 -4.16 12.67 -1.15
CA VAL A 27 -2.88 12.67 -0.45
C VAL A 27 -3.14 12.67 1.05
N MET A 28 -2.49 11.75 1.75
CA MET A 28 -2.48 11.66 3.21
C MET A 28 -1.17 12.20 3.76
N VAL A 29 -1.25 12.83 4.92
CA VAL A 29 -0.10 13.35 5.66
C VAL A 29 0.03 12.57 6.96
N VAL A 30 1.23 12.10 7.26
CA VAL A 30 1.62 11.47 8.52
C VAL A 30 2.68 12.34 9.19
N GLU A 31 2.28 13.09 10.20
CA GLU A 31 3.21 13.81 11.06
C GLU A 31 3.78 12.85 12.10
N THR A 32 5.09 12.72 12.17
CA THR A 32 5.77 11.81 13.10
C THR A 32 6.72 12.56 14.04
N THR A 33 7.19 11.88 15.07
CA THR A 33 8.26 12.41 15.94
C THR A 33 9.61 12.62 15.22
N MET A 34 9.75 12.09 13.99
CA MET A 34 10.98 12.20 13.19
C MET A 34 10.83 13.05 11.92
N GLY A 35 9.62 13.58 11.66
CA GLY A 35 9.32 14.40 10.49
C GLY A 35 8.00 14.03 9.85
N THR A 36 7.71 14.62 8.69
CA THR A 36 6.42 14.47 7.99
C THR A 36 6.61 13.64 6.72
N VAL A 37 5.70 12.69 6.50
CA VAL A 37 5.61 11.86 5.29
C VAL A 37 4.29 12.14 4.62
N GLU A 38 4.31 12.32 3.30
CA GLU A 38 3.09 12.42 2.51
C GLU A 38 3.04 11.25 1.51
N PHE A 39 1.88 10.63 1.39
CA PHE A 39 1.66 9.58 0.40
C PHE A 39 0.29 9.72 -0.26
N LYS A 40 0.21 9.39 -1.53
CA LYS A 40 -1.07 9.35 -2.24
C LYS A 40 -1.71 7.97 -2.11
N LEU A 41 -3.03 7.95 -2.06
CA LEU A 41 -3.84 6.73 -2.10
C LEU A 41 -4.24 6.42 -3.55
N TYR A 42 -4.21 5.14 -3.92
CA TYR A 42 -4.58 4.69 -5.26
C TYR A 42 -6.10 4.56 -5.41
N ASN A 43 -6.63 5.08 -6.50
CA ASN A 43 -8.04 4.93 -6.86
C ASN A 43 -8.38 3.50 -7.33
N GLU A 44 -7.38 2.74 -7.72
CA GLU A 44 -7.46 1.34 -8.13
C GLU A 44 -7.71 0.37 -6.97
N THR A 45 -7.52 0.83 -5.73
CA THR A 45 -7.77 0.09 -4.49
C THR A 45 -8.76 0.84 -3.59
N PRO A 46 -10.01 1.04 -4.05
CA PRO A 46 -10.97 1.93 -3.39
C PRO A 46 -11.36 1.48 -1.99
N LEU A 47 -11.41 0.18 -1.70
CA LEU A 47 -11.77 -0.31 -0.37
C LEU A 47 -10.70 0.07 0.66
N HIS A 48 -9.42 -0.10 0.33
CA HIS A 48 -8.32 0.29 1.21
C HIS A 48 -8.20 1.81 1.31
N ARG A 49 -8.33 2.53 0.18
CA ARG A 49 -8.33 3.99 0.15
C ARG A 49 -9.38 4.57 1.10
N ASP A 50 -10.64 4.16 0.92
CA ASP A 50 -11.77 4.72 1.66
C ASP A 50 -11.73 4.32 3.14
N ASN A 51 -11.27 3.09 3.45
CA ASN A 51 -11.05 2.65 4.82
C ASN A 51 -9.95 3.47 5.51
N PHE A 52 -8.81 3.71 4.85
CA PHE A 52 -7.73 4.51 5.42
C PHE A 52 -8.16 5.95 5.69
N ILE A 53 -8.88 6.58 4.74
CA ILE A 53 -9.45 7.93 4.91
C ILE A 53 -10.38 7.96 6.12
N LYS A 54 -11.32 7.01 6.21
CA LYS A 54 -12.27 6.90 7.33
C LYS A 54 -11.56 6.82 8.68
N LEU A 55 -10.52 5.99 8.80
CA LEU A 55 -9.77 5.86 10.05
C LEU A 55 -8.99 7.14 10.38
N ALA A 56 -8.39 7.80 9.39
CA ALA A 56 -7.70 9.07 9.59
C ALA A 56 -8.66 10.19 10.03
N GLU A 57 -9.84 10.29 9.43
CA GLU A 57 -10.88 11.26 9.82
C GLU A 57 -11.41 11.02 11.24
N GLN A 58 -11.36 9.78 11.71
CA GLN A 58 -11.70 9.39 13.08
C GLN A 58 -10.54 9.58 14.07
N HIS A 59 -9.40 10.13 13.64
CA HIS A 59 -8.20 10.27 14.47
C HIS A 59 -7.68 8.94 15.04
N TYR A 60 -7.97 7.83 14.36
CA TYR A 60 -7.62 6.49 14.82
C TYR A 60 -6.11 6.31 14.94
N PHE A 61 -5.36 6.83 13.98
CA PHE A 61 -3.91 6.69 13.92
C PHE A 61 -3.15 7.63 14.84
N ASP A 62 -3.82 8.66 15.41
CA ASP A 62 -3.17 9.67 16.24
C ASP A 62 -2.58 9.03 17.49
N SER A 63 -1.30 9.28 17.71
CA SER A 63 -0.49 8.75 18.80
C SER A 63 -0.12 7.26 18.71
N LEU A 64 -0.41 6.55 17.61
CA LEU A 64 0.07 5.19 17.40
C LEU A 64 1.57 5.17 17.06
N LEU A 65 2.22 4.03 17.29
CA LEU A 65 3.63 3.82 16.99
C LEU A 65 3.83 3.19 15.60
N PHE A 66 5.00 3.44 15.03
CA PHE A 66 5.63 2.47 14.16
C PHE A 66 6.24 1.38 15.04
N HIS A 67 5.47 0.34 15.27
CA HIS A 67 5.78 -0.69 16.26
C HIS A 67 6.72 -1.78 15.75
N ARG A 68 6.98 -1.83 14.44
CA ARG A 68 7.90 -2.77 13.82
C ARG A 68 8.65 -2.09 12.67
N VAL A 69 9.97 -2.10 12.77
CA VAL A 69 10.88 -1.47 11.81
C VAL A 69 11.98 -2.44 11.44
N ILE A 70 12.03 -2.83 10.16
CA ILE A 70 13.09 -3.68 9.63
C ILE A 70 13.81 -2.94 8.52
N ASP A 71 15.11 -2.70 8.72
CA ASP A 71 15.96 -2.04 7.74
C ASP A 71 15.91 -2.74 6.37
N ASN A 72 15.79 -1.97 5.31
CA ASN A 72 15.65 -2.44 3.93
C ASN A 72 14.45 -3.38 3.69
N PHE A 73 13.41 -3.30 4.52
CA PHE A 73 12.19 -4.08 4.32
C PHE A 73 10.92 -3.26 4.55
N VAL A 74 10.53 -3.00 5.81
CA VAL A 74 9.27 -2.31 6.14
C VAL A 74 9.39 -1.41 7.35
N ILE A 75 8.53 -0.37 7.37
CA ILE A 75 8.18 0.43 8.55
C ILE A 75 6.69 0.23 8.78
N GLN A 76 6.32 -0.53 9.80
CA GLN A 76 4.93 -0.96 10.07
C GLN A 76 4.35 -0.22 11.27
N GLY A 77 3.12 0.28 11.10
CA GLY A 77 2.33 0.93 12.14
C GLY A 77 0.85 0.58 12.06
N GLY A 78 0.03 1.24 12.90
CA GLY A 78 -1.43 1.09 12.86
C GLY A 78 -2.02 0.11 13.87
N ASP A 79 -1.22 -0.50 14.75
CA ASP A 79 -1.71 -1.30 15.87
C ASP A 79 -2.32 -0.39 16.95
N PRO A 80 -3.63 -0.47 17.26
CA PRO A 80 -4.28 0.34 18.29
C PRO A 80 -3.71 0.14 19.69
N ASN A 81 -3.15 -1.04 19.98
CA ASN A 81 -2.54 -1.34 21.28
C ASN A 81 -1.26 -0.53 21.52
N SER A 82 -0.69 0.05 20.44
CA SER A 82 0.53 0.85 20.52
C SER A 82 0.33 2.25 21.11
N LYS A 83 -0.91 2.72 21.23
CA LYS A 83 -1.22 4.10 21.66
C LYS A 83 -0.65 4.46 23.04
N TYR A 84 -0.74 3.52 23.97
CA TYR A 84 -0.29 3.67 25.35
C TYR A 84 0.65 2.52 25.76
N ALA A 85 1.38 1.98 24.79
CA ALA A 85 2.25 0.83 25.03
C ALA A 85 3.39 1.17 25.99
N GLU A 86 3.62 0.28 26.92
CA GLU A 86 4.79 0.35 27.81
C GLU A 86 6.08 -0.06 27.07
N PRO A 87 7.25 0.41 27.50
CA PRO A 87 8.52 -0.04 26.95
C PRO A 87 8.65 -1.57 26.97
N GLY A 88 9.02 -2.19 25.86
CA GLY A 88 9.18 -3.65 25.73
C GLY A 88 7.85 -4.43 25.61
N GLN A 89 6.71 -3.79 25.58
CA GLN A 89 5.44 -4.45 25.30
C GLN A 89 5.42 -5.00 23.88
N LEU A 90 5.05 -6.27 23.70
CA LEU A 90 4.83 -6.87 22.37
C LEU A 90 3.62 -6.23 21.70
N LEU A 91 3.77 -5.91 20.42
CA LEU A 91 2.77 -5.24 19.60
C LEU A 91 2.65 -5.97 18.24
N GLY A 92 1.60 -5.63 17.50
CA GLY A 92 1.36 -6.17 16.16
C GLY A 92 0.11 -7.03 16.05
N ASP A 93 -0.50 -7.43 17.18
CA ASP A 93 -1.71 -8.27 17.21
C ASP A 93 -3.00 -7.46 17.28
N GLY A 94 -2.91 -6.13 17.49
CA GLY A 94 -4.08 -5.25 17.59
C GLY A 94 -4.64 -4.91 16.21
N GLU A 95 -5.95 -5.11 16.02
CA GLU A 95 -6.68 -4.68 14.84
C GLU A 95 -8.12 -4.32 15.18
N PRO A 96 -8.83 -3.53 14.34
CA PRO A 96 -10.28 -3.39 14.42
C PRO A 96 -10.99 -4.71 14.20
N ASP A 97 -12.30 -4.77 14.53
CA ASP A 97 -13.16 -5.96 14.40
C ASP A 97 -13.63 -6.25 12.96
N TRP A 98 -13.04 -5.58 11.98
CA TRP A 98 -13.30 -5.84 10.54
C TRP A 98 -11.99 -5.93 9.77
N ARG A 99 -12.04 -6.59 8.61
CA ARG A 99 -10.97 -6.70 7.64
C ARG A 99 -11.38 -6.08 6.31
N VAL A 100 -10.39 -5.78 5.47
CA VAL A 100 -10.60 -5.22 4.13
C VAL A 100 -10.30 -6.31 3.10
N PRO A 101 -11.27 -6.66 2.22
CA PRO A 101 -11.03 -7.62 1.15
C PRO A 101 -9.83 -7.25 0.29
N ALA A 102 -9.06 -8.25 -0.16
CA ALA A 102 -7.85 -8.04 -0.94
C ALA A 102 -8.13 -7.33 -2.27
N GLU A 103 -7.26 -6.37 -2.62
CA GLU A 103 -7.31 -5.59 -3.86
C GLU A 103 -5.95 -5.61 -4.58
N PHE A 104 -5.51 -6.79 -5.03
CA PHE A 104 -4.26 -6.90 -5.80
C PHE A 104 -4.45 -6.29 -7.20
N ARG A 105 -3.56 -5.38 -7.61
CA ARG A 105 -3.66 -4.61 -8.86
C ARG A 105 -2.36 -4.65 -9.68
N LEU A 106 -1.79 -5.85 -9.81
CA LEU A 106 -0.59 -6.04 -10.65
C LEU A 106 -0.85 -5.66 -12.11
N ASP A 107 -2.09 -5.85 -12.59
CA ASP A 107 -2.56 -5.44 -13.92
C ASP A 107 -2.53 -3.92 -14.14
N LYS A 108 -2.43 -3.13 -13.06
CA LYS A 108 -2.28 -1.67 -13.07
C LYS A 108 -0.84 -1.22 -12.78
N GLY A 109 0.11 -2.13 -12.72
CA GLY A 109 1.49 -1.82 -12.37
C GLY A 109 1.67 -1.42 -10.90
N ILE A 110 0.76 -1.84 -10.02
CA ILE A 110 0.81 -1.60 -8.58
C ILE A 110 1.42 -2.84 -7.90
N PHE A 111 2.64 -2.69 -7.38
CA PHE A 111 3.43 -3.75 -6.78
C PHE A 111 4.37 -3.19 -5.70
N HIS A 112 5.03 -4.06 -4.91
CA HIS A 112 5.77 -3.70 -3.69
C HIS A 112 7.15 -3.09 -3.98
N ARG A 113 7.23 -2.05 -4.80
CA ARG A 113 8.46 -1.27 -4.97
C ARG A 113 8.70 -0.37 -3.75
N LYS A 114 9.94 0.05 -3.55
CA LYS A 114 10.31 1.00 -2.50
C LYS A 114 9.44 2.27 -2.57
N GLY A 115 8.99 2.74 -1.43
CA GLY A 115 8.13 3.91 -1.30
C GLY A 115 6.63 3.62 -1.47
N THR A 116 6.20 2.38 -1.73
CA THR A 116 4.77 2.05 -1.71
C THR A 116 4.25 1.83 -0.30
N VAL A 117 2.93 1.93 -0.14
CA VAL A 117 2.20 1.68 1.10
C VAL A 117 1.32 0.46 0.90
N ASN A 118 1.50 -0.56 1.74
CA ASN A 118 0.71 -1.78 1.69
C ASN A 118 0.05 -2.08 3.04
N ALA A 119 -1.08 -2.78 2.99
CA ALA A 119 -1.76 -3.26 4.19
C ALA A 119 -1.07 -4.52 4.75
N ALA A 120 -0.99 -4.62 6.07
CA ALA A 120 -0.60 -5.84 6.75
C ALA A 120 -1.75 -6.87 6.73
N ARG A 121 -1.45 -8.14 6.94
CA ARG A 121 -2.43 -9.21 7.10
C ARG A 121 -1.85 -10.40 7.84
N GLU A 122 -2.71 -11.24 8.38
CA GLU A 122 -2.32 -12.56 8.89
C GLU A 122 -1.91 -13.54 7.79
N GLY A 123 -1.24 -14.61 8.18
CA GLY A 123 -0.80 -15.66 7.28
C GLY A 123 -1.95 -16.46 6.66
N ASP A 124 -1.67 -17.16 5.53
CA ASP A 124 -2.67 -17.90 4.77
C ASP A 124 -3.34 -19.04 5.57
N ASP A 125 -2.69 -19.55 6.63
CA ASP A 125 -3.24 -20.61 7.50
C ASP A 125 -4.47 -20.13 8.28
N THR A 126 -4.50 -18.87 8.68
CA THR A 126 -5.60 -18.25 9.44
C THR A 126 -6.45 -17.32 8.58
N ASN A 127 -5.94 -16.91 7.43
CA ASN A 127 -6.56 -15.94 6.52
C ASN A 127 -6.39 -16.36 5.05
N PRO A 128 -7.05 -17.45 4.62
CA PRO A 128 -6.92 -17.97 3.25
C PRO A 128 -7.43 -17.01 2.17
N ASP A 129 -8.36 -16.11 2.51
CA ASP A 129 -8.89 -15.09 1.59
C ASP A 129 -7.94 -13.88 1.45
N ARG A 130 -6.84 -13.86 2.22
CA ARG A 130 -5.82 -12.81 2.20
C ARG A 130 -6.38 -11.41 2.43
N GLU A 131 -7.43 -11.32 3.24
CA GLU A 131 -7.98 -10.04 3.67
C GLU A 131 -6.94 -9.24 4.46
N SER A 132 -6.96 -7.94 4.30
CA SER A 132 -6.05 -7.05 4.99
C SER A 132 -6.57 -6.69 6.39
N CYS A 133 -5.66 -6.53 7.37
CA CYS A 133 -5.94 -5.81 8.59
C CYS A 133 -6.41 -4.39 8.23
N ALA A 134 -7.50 -3.93 8.87
CA ALA A 134 -8.09 -2.66 8.51
C ALA A 134 -7.24 -1.45 8.93
N SER A 135 -6.37 -1.58 9.94
CA SER A 135 -5.59 -0.44 10.45
C SER A 135 -4.08 -0.57 10.29
N GLN A 136 -3.53 -1.80 10.26
CA GLN A 136 -2.08 -1.94 10.16
C GLN A 136 -1.60 -1.81 8.72
N PHE A 137 -0.60 -0.97 8.52
CA PHE A 137 0.00 -0.69 7.22
C PHE A 137 1.52 -0.60 7.31
N CYS A 138 2.18 -0.77 6.16
CA CYS A 138 3.62 -0.68 6.04
C CYS A 138 4.02 0.32 4.94
N PHE A 139 5.03 1.14 5.22
CA PHE A 139 5.83 1.77 4.18
C PHE A 139 6.88 0.76 3.70
N MET A 140 6.88 0.49 2.40
CA MET A 140 7.83 -0.44 1.79
C MET A 140 9.18 0.23 1.62
N MET A 141 10.19 -0.38 2.20
CA MET A 141 11.58 -0.02 2.03
C MET A 141 12.26 -1.01 1.06
N GLY A 142 13.56 -1.08 1.06
CA GLY A 142 14.32 -2.00 0.23
C GLY A 142 15.46 -1.32 -0.49
N SER A 143 16.34 -2.13 -1.06
CA SER A 143 17.51 -1.70 -1.82
C SER A 143 17.45 -2.24 -3.25
N PRO A 144 18.12 -1.60 -4.23
CA PRO A 144 18.26 -2.12 -5.58
C PRO A 144 18.66 -3.58 -5.62
N MET A 145 18.03 -4.38 -6.49
CA MET A 145 18.17 -5.83 -6.55
C MET A 145 18.95 -6.26 -7.80
N THR A 146 19.72 -7.34 -7.67
CA THR A 146 20.33 -8.01 -8.81
C THR A 146 19.36 -8.98 -9.48
N ASP A 147 19.65 -9.40 -10.73
CA ASP A 147 18.84 -10.41 -11.42
C ASP A 147 18.78 -11.73 -10.64
N GLU A 148 19.88 -12.15 -10.01
CA GLU A 148 19.90 -13.34 -9.15
C GLU A 148 18.99 -13.22 -7.91
N GLN A 149 18.90 -12.04 -7.32
CA GLN A 149 17.97 -11.77 -6.21
C GLN A 149 16.53 -11.81 -6.69
N LEU A 150 16.24 -11.27 -7.88
CA LEU A 150 14.92 -11.31 -8.50
C LEU A 150 14.51 -12.73 -8.91
N ASP A 151 15.46 -13.57 -9.36
CA ASP A 151 15.19 -14.98 -9.66
C ASP A 151 14.82 -15.75 -8.38
N ARG A 152 15.52 -15.51 -7.27
CA ARG A 152 15.14 -16.07 -5.96
C ARG A 152 13.78 -15.57 -5.47
N ALA A 153 13.48 -14.28 -5.68
CA ALA A 153 12.17 -13.73 -5.35
C ALA A 153 11.06 -14.35 -6.20
N GLN A 154 11.29 -14.57 -7.51
CA GLN A 154 10.36 -15.29 -8.38
C GLN A 154 10.10 -16.73 -7.92
N ALA A 155 11.16 -17.45 -7.57
CA ALA A 155 11.01 -18.82 -7.06
C ALA A 155 10.17 -18.85 -5.77
N ARG A 156 10.34 -17.87 -4.89
CA ARG A 156 9.52 -17.72 -3.68
C ARG A 156 8.07 -17.39 -4.03
N LEU A 157 7.82 -16.46 -4.96
CA LEU A 157 6.48 -16.16 -5.47
C LEU A 157 5.80 -17.39 -6.04
N ASP A 158 6.49 -18.18 -6.84
CA ASP A 158 5.95 -19.40 -7.43
C ASP A 158 5.50 -20.39 -6.37
N ALA A 159 6.27 -20.53 -5.29
CA ALA A 159 5.91 -21.41 -4.18
C ALA A 159 4.62 -20.96 -3.45
N TYR A 160 4.43 -19.66 -3.24
CA TYR A 160 3.27 -19.13 -2.52
C TYR A 160 2.03 -18.91 -3.39
N THR A 161 2.21 -18.67 -4.69
CA THR A 161 1.12 -18.33 -5.62
C THR A 161 0.81 -19.45 -6.62
N GLY A 162 1.45 -20.60 -6.50
CA GLY A 162 1.34 -21.68 -7.48
C GLY A 162 1.79 -21.26 -8.89
N GLY A 163 2.71 -20.31 -8.99
CA GLY A 163 3.23 -19.79 -10.24
C GLY A 163 2.30 -18.81 -10.97
N GLN A 164 1.22 -18.34 -10.32
CA GLN A 164 0.26 -17.42 -10.92
C GLN A 164 0.79 -16.00 -11.04
N VAL A 165 1.69 -15.58 -10.14
CA VAL A 165 2.31 -14.26 -10.15
C VAL A 165 3.70 -14.33 -10.77
N LYS A 166 3.94 -13.49 -11.77
CA LYS A 166 5.24 -13.40 -12.44
C LYS A 166 5.76 -11.97 -12.42
N LEU A 167 7.04 -11.82 -12.08
CA LEU A 167 7.75 -10.56 -12.22
C LEU A 167 7.96 -10.27 -13.71
N THR A 168 7.25 -9.28 -14.24
CA THR A 168 7.44 -8.88 -15.65
C THR A 168 8.82 -8.23 -15.84
N PRO A 169 9.33 -8.12 -17.06
CA PRO A 169 10.57 -7.40 -17.33
C PRO A 169 10.56 -5.97 -16.78
N GLU A 170 9.43 -5.28 -16.90
CA GLU A 170 9.25 -3.91 -16.40
C GLU A 170 9.33 -3.84 -14.88
N MET A 171 8.69 -4.77 -14.17
CA MET A 171 8.78 -4.88 -12.71
C MET A 171 10.22 -5.15 -12.27
N ARG A 172 10.92 -6.05 -12.97
CA ARG A 172 12.34 -6.36 -12.66
C ARG A 172 13.23 -5.12 -12.81
N GLU A 173 13.06 -4.33 -13.87
CA GLU A 173 13.84 -3.07 -14.03
C GLU A 173 13.58 -2.09 -12.89
N VAL A 174 12.32 -1.92 -12.46
CA VAL A 174 11.99 -1.06 -11.32
C VAL A 174 12.65 -1.58 -10.03
N TYR A 175 12.58 -2.89 -9.76
CA TYR A 175 13.24 -3.46 -8.57
C TYR A 175 14.77 -3.36 -8.61
N LYS A 176 15.37 -3.40 -9.80
CA LYS A 176 16.82 -3.16 -9.97
C LYS A 176 17.19 -1.70 -9.73
N GLU A 177 16.30 -0.77 -10.03
CA GLU A 177 16.53 0.67 -9.87
C GLU A 177 16.30 1.15 -8.45
N VAL A 178 15.12 0.85 -7.87
CA VAL A 178 14.71 1.42 -6.59
C VAL A 178 14.61 0.42 -5.45
N GLY A 179 14.54 -0.88 -5.73
CA GLY A 179 14.33 -1.92 -4.74
C GLY A 179 12.87 -2.12 -4.34
N GLY A 180 12.67 -2.84 -3.24
CA GLY A 180 11.36 -3.22 -2.71
C GLY A 180 11.31 -4.69 -2.31
N SER A 181 10.10 -5.27 -2.29
CA SER A 181 9.87 -6.65 -1.80
C SER A 181 9.02 -7.48 -2.76
N PRO A 182 9.58 -7.90 -3.91
CA PRO A 182 8.83 -8.58 -4.96
C PRO A 182 8.15 -9.88 -4.51
N HIS A 183 8.63 -10.51 -3.46
CA HIS A 183 8.02 -11.73 -2.91
C HIS A 183 6.65 -11.53 -2.25
N LEU A 184 6.22 -10.28 -2.07
CA LEU A 184 4.89 -9.91 -1.54
C LEU A 184 3.86 -9.64 -2.64
N ASP A 185 4.29 -9.55 -3.91
CA ASP A 185 3.43 -9.21 -5.02
C ASP A 185 2.29 -10.23 -5.20
N GLY A 186 1.06 -9.71 -5.38
CA GLY A 186 -0.14 -10.54 -5.49
C GLY A 186 -0.55 -11.26 -4.21
N GLN A 187 0.06 -10.95 -3.07
CA GLN A 187 -0.25 -11.55 -1.78
C GLN A 187 -0.65 -10.53 -0.70
N TYR A 188 -0.24 -9.29 -0.86
CA TYR A 188 -0.61 -8.16 0.00
C TYR A 188 -1.13 -7.02 -0.87
N THR A 189 -2.06 -6.23 -0.36
CA THR A 189 -2.61 -5.10 -1.12
C THR A 189 -1.73 -3.87 -0.96
N VAL A 190 -1.19 -3.39 -2.06
CA VAL A 190 -0.56 -2.07 -2.15
C VAL A 190 -1.64 -1.05 -2.48
N PHE A 191 -1.80 -0.01 -1.65
CA PHE A 191 -2.90 0.94 -1.78
C PHE A 191 -2.46 2.42 -1.86
N GLY A 192 -1.15 2.67 -1.87
CA GLY A 192 -0.61 4.01 -1.98
C GLY A 192 0.87 4.06 -2.27
N GLU A 193 1.40 5.26 -2.44
CA GLU A 193 2.83 5.52 -2.59
C GLU A 193 3.24 6.86 -2.02
N VAL A 194 4.44 6.92 -1.46
CA VAL A 194 5.05 8.12 -0.90
C VAL A 194 5.31 9.15 -2.01
N VAL A 195 4.90 10.39 -1.77
CA VAL A 195 5.12 11.52 -2.67
C VAL A 195 6.05 12.58 -2.07
N SER A 196 6.24 12.57 -0.75
CA SER A 196 7.18 13.46 -0.04
C SER A 196 7.60 12.84 1.29
N GLY A 197 8.78 13.18 1.81
CA GLY A 197 9.26 12.70 3.11
C GLY A 197 9.92 11.32 3.06
N MET A 198 10.41 10.88 1.90
CA MET A 198 11.15 9.61 1.80
C MET A 198 12.42 9.61 2.68
N GLU A 199 13.07 10.76 2.85
CA GLU A 199 14.20 10.96 3.75
C GLU A 199 13.85 10.72 5.23
N VAL A 200 12.60 11.00 5.63
CA VAL A 200 12.10 10.70 6.98
C VAL A 200 12.00 9.18 7.17
N LEU A 201 11.43 8.46 6.19
CA LEU A 201 11.37 7.00 6.23
C LEU A 201 12.76 6.37 6.20
N GLU A 202 13.71 6.94 5.44
CA GLU A 202 15.11 6.49 5.45
C GLU A 202 15.76 6.68 6.84
N ALA A 203 15.39 7.70 7.57
CA ALA A 203 15.87 7.90 8.95
C ALA A 203 15.18 6.91 9.91
N ILE A 204 13.86 6.71 9.77
CA ILE A 204 13.10 5.78 10.63
C ILE A 204 13.59 4.35 10.46
N GLN A 205 13.86 3.86 9.24
CA GLN A 205 14.32 2.48 9.06
C GLN A 205 15.68 2.17 9.71
N LYS A 206 16.44 3.21 10.11
CA LYS A 206 17.78 3.08 10.72
C LYS A 206 17.78 3.22 12.25
N VAL A 207 16.63 3.37 12.89
CA VAL A 207 16.56 3.39 14.35
C VAL A 207 16.97 2.03 14.93
N ALA A 208 17.53 2.06 16.12
CA ALA A 208 17.83 0.82 16.84
C ALA A 208 16.53 0.13 17.28
N THR A 209 16.46 -1.19 17.12
CA THR A 209 15.31 -2.00 17.48
C THR A 209 15.67 -3.09 18.48
N ASP A 210 14.66 -3.64 19.14
CA ASP A 210 14.79 -4.84 19.98
C ASP A 210 14.72 -6.14 19.14
N ASP A 211 14.74 -7.29 19.83
CA ASP A 211 14.69 -8.63 19.20
C ASP A 211 13.35 -8.92 18.47
N TYR A 212 12.36 -8.06 18.62
CA TYR A 212 11.05 -8.13 17.95
C TYR A 212 10.86 -7.05 16.88
N ASP A 213 11.95 -6.43 16.44
CA ASP A 213 11.98 -5.32 15.47
C ASP A 213 11.26 -4.04 15.97
N ARG A 214 10.92 -3.92 17.26
CA ARG A 214 10.32 -2.71 17.81
C ARG A 214 11.43 -1.66 18.06
N PRO A 215 11.24 -0.38 17.61
CA PRO A 215 12.15 0.70 17.94
C PRO A 215 12.38 0.83 19.47
N LEU A 216 13.64 0.92 19.87
CA LEU A 216 14.02 1.13 21.29
C LEU A 216 13.55 2.49 21.81
N GLU A 217 13.55 3.51 20.93
CA GLU A 217 12.93 4.80 21.17
C GLU A 217 11.65 4.88 20.29
N ASP A 218 10.51 5.12 20.92
CA ASP A 218 9.23 5.14 20.23
C ASP A 218 9.20 6.14 19.06
N VAL A 219 8.97 5.66 17.86
CA VAL A 219 8.65 6.48 16.69
C VAL A 219 7.13 6.57 16.56
N ARG A 220 6.59 7.75 16.82
CA ARG A 220 5.15 7.96 16.98
C ARG A 220 4.56 8.75 15.82
N MET A 221 3.41 8.30 15.32
CA MET A 221 2.52 9.09 14.46
C MET A 221 1.79 10.11 15.35
N LEU A 222 2.13 11.38 15.22
CA LEU A 222 1.51 12.46 16.01
C LEU A 222 0.10 12.73 15.50
N ARG A 223 -0.07 12.73 14.18
CA ARG A 223 -1.34 12.96 13.50
C ARG A 223 -1.31 12.36 12.10
N VAL A 224 -2.46 11.83 11.66
CA VAL A 224 -2.67 11.38 10.28
C VAL A 224 -3.93 12.04 9.72
N TYR A 225 -3.80 12.71 8.58
CA TYR A 225 -4.93 13.45 8.00
C TYR A 225 -4.82 13.57 6.47
N ARG A 226 -5.95 13.88 5.84
CA ARG A 226 -6.01 14.17 4.41
C ARG A 226 -5.48 15.59 4.13
N LYS A 227 -4.58 15.71 3.16
CA LYS A 227 -4.09 17.00 2.67
C LYS A 227 -5.19 17.73 1.90
N GLU A 228 -5.39 19.01 2.19
CA GLU A 228 -6.39 19.86 1.52
C GLU A 228 -6.02 20.22 0.05
#